data_68099dbf2b848737ef57d2da279c8d7b
#
_entry.id   68099dbf2b848737ef57d2da279c8d7b
#
_cell.length_a   1.000
_cell.length_b   1.000
_cell.length_c   1.000
_cell.angle_alpha   90.00
_cell.angle_beta   90.00
_cell.angle_gamma   90.00
#
_symmetry.space_group_name_H-M   'P 1'
#
loop_
_entity.id
_entity.type
_entity.pdbx_description
1 polymer ?
#
loop_
_entity_poly.entity_id
_entity_poly.type
_entity_poly.pdbx_seq_one_letter_code
_entity_poly.pdbx_strand_id
1 'polypeptide(L)' 'MADPLFQRIALLGIGLIGSSLAHVIRRENLAGHVAIYTRSAETLAKAEQLGLGDSYHARPADAAADADLVIF' A
#
# COMPACT_ATOMS: atom_id res chain seq x y z
N MET A 1 -9.49 -15.31 -14.90
CA MET A 1 -8.84 -14.61 -13.80
C MET A 1 -9.79 -13.57 -13.25
N ALA A 2 -9.98 -13.56 -11.94
CA ALA A 2 -10.91 -12.61 -11.33
C ALA A 2 -10.27 -11.21 -11.23
N ASP A 3 -11.10 -10.18 -11.41
CA ASP A 3 -10.66 -8.81 -11.19
C ASP A 3 -10.46 -8.56 -9.71
N PRO A 4 -9.52 -7.67 -9.33
CA PRO A 4 -9.35 -7.35 -7.92
C PRO A 4 -10.59 -6.63 -7.37
N LEU A 5 -10.83 -6.78 -6.06
CA LEU A 5 -11.95 -6.12 -5.39
C LEU A 5 -11.84 -4.59 -5.46
N PHE A 6 -10.62 -4.08 -5.37
CA PHE A 6 -10.34 -2.65 -5.41
C PHE A 6 -9.32 -2.37 -6.49
N GLN A 7 -9.49 -1.25 -7.19
CA GLN A 7 -8.50 -0.87 -8.18
C GLN A 7 -7.26 -0.28 -7.51
N ARG A 8 -7.45 0.49 -6.43
CA ARG A 8 -6.34 1.11 -5.72
C ARG A 8 -6.63 1.15 -4.22
N ILE A 9 -5.73 0.58 -3.44
CA ILE A 9 -5.76 0.65 -1.98
C ILE A 9 -4.58 1.49 -1.51
N ALA A 10 -4.85 2.44 -0.62
CA ALA A 10 -3.80 3.25 0.00
C ALA A 10 -3.57 2.77 1.43
N LEU A 11 -2.32 2.45 1.76
CA LEU A 11 -1.90 2.09 3.11
C LEU A 11 -1.15 3.29 3.71
N LEU A 12 -1.77 3.96 4.66
CA LEU A 12 -1.21 5.13 5.31
C LEU A 12 -0.60 4.75 6.65
N GLY A 13 0.72 4.72 6.69
CA GLY A 13 1.43 4.26 7.87
C GLY A 13 1.64 2.75 7.81
N ILE A 14 2.88 2.36 7.55
CA ILE A 14 3.21 0.95 7.44
C ILE A 14 4.00 0.54 8.69
N GLY A 15 3.49 -0.45 9.39
CA GLY A 15 4.14 -1.08 10.53
C GLY A 15 4.01 -2.57 10.37
N LEU A 16 4.08 -3.32 11.45
CA LEU A 16 3.95 -4.77 11.40
C LEU A 16 2.61 -5.18 10.80
N ILE A 17 1.53 -4.55 11.25
CA ILE A 17 0.19 -4.87 10.74
C ILE A 17 0.06 -4.46 9.29
N GLY A 18 0.58 -3.28 8.93
CA GLY A 18 0.54 -2.80 7.56
C GLY A 18 1.29 -3.69 6.61
N SER A 19 2.46 -4.21 7.03
CA SER A 19 3.24 -5.13 6.21
C SER A 19 2.50 -6.44 5.97
N SER A 20 1.90 -7.00 7.02
CA SER A 20 1.10 -8.22 6.90
C SER A 20 -0.09 -8.02 5.97
N LEU A 21 -0.75 -6.88 6.09
CA LEU A 21 -1.90 -6.55 5.24
C LEU A 21 -1.48 -6.39 3.79
N ALA A 22 -0.33 -5.77 3.53
CA ALA A 22 0.18 -5.64 2.18
C ALA A 22 0.42 -7.01 1.53
N HIS A 23 0.97 -7.95 2.28
CA HIS A 23 1.17 -9.30 1.79
C HIS A 23 -0.15 -9.99 1.46
N VAL A 24 -1.16 -9.84 2.32
CA VAL A 24 -2.47 -10.42 2.08
C VAL A 24 -3.11 -9.82 0.84
N ILE A 25 -3.04 -8.50 0.68
CA ILE A 25 -3.60 -7.82 -0.47
C ILE A 25 -2.99 -8.36 -1.78
N ARG A 26 -1.68 -8.55 -1.80
CA ARG A 26 -1.02 -9.06 -3.00
C ARG A 26 -1.33 -10.54 -3.22
N ARG A 27 -1.25 -11.34 -2.16
CA ARG A 27 -1.49 -12.79 -2.27
C ARG A 27 -2.89 -13.11 -2.76
N GLU A 28 -3.88 -12.36 -2.28
CA GLU A 28 -5.28 -12.59 -2.61
C GLU A 28 -5.77 -11.75 -3.78
N ASN A 29 -4.87 -10.97 -4.39
CA ASN A 29 -5.21 -10.10 -5.53
C ASN A 29 -6.39 -9.18 -5.22
N LEU A 30 -6.35 -8.55 -4.04
CA LEU A 30 -7.46 -7.70 -3.59
C LEU A 30 -7.42 -6.32 -4.24
N ALA A 31 -6.26 -5.88 -4.70
CA ALA A 31 -6.11 -4.55 -5.31
C ALA A 31 -5.26 -4.63 -6.57
N GLY A 32 -5.61 -3.83 -7.56
CA GLY A 32 -4.79 -3.68 -8.76
C GLY A 32 -3.55 -2.83 -8.52
N HIS A 33 -3.61 -1.94 -7.55
CA HIS A 33 -2.50 -1.05 -7.20
C HIS A 33 -2.50 -0.81 -5.69
N VAL A 34 -1.35 -0.93 -5.06
CA VAL A 34 -1.18 -0.63 -3.64
C VAL A 34 -0.24 0.56 -3.50
N ALA A 35 -0.77 1.66 -2.96
CA ALA A 35 0.00 2.87 -2.71
C ALA A 35 0.35 2.92 -1.22
N ILE A 36 1.62 3.14 -0.92
CA ILE A 36 2.11 3.12 0.45
C ILE A 36 2.64 4.49 0.86
N TYR A 37 2.24 4.92 2.05
CA TYR A 37 2.80 6.11 2.69
C TYR A 37 3.24 5.76 4.10
N THR A 38 4.35 6.30 4.52
CA THR A 38 4.77 6.27 5.90
C THR A 38 5.54 7.55 6.21
N ARG A 39 5.49 7.98 7.48
CA ARG A 39 6.17 9.21 7.92
C ARG A 39 7.69 9.07 7.89
N SER A 40 8.18 7.85 8.04
CA SER A 40 9.61 7.58 8.08
C SER A 40 10.15 7.27 6.70
N ALA A 41 11.08 8.09 6.21
CA ALA A 41 11.72 7.84 4.92
C ALA A 41 12.47 6.51 4.94
N GLU A 42 13.05 6.14 6.07
CA GLU A 42 13.76 4.88 6.22
C GLU A 42 12.81 3.69 6.08
N THR A 43 11.64 3.76 6.74
CA THR A 43 10.64 2.71 6.65
C THR A 43 10.09 2.62 5.23
N LEU A 44 9.90 3.76 4.58
CA LEU A 44 9.39 3.79 3.20
C LEU A 44 10.40 3.12 2.25
N ALA A 45 11.68 3.42 2.41
CA ALA A 45 12.71 2.81 1.59
C ALA A 45 12.76 1.30 1.80
N LYS A 46 12.56 0.85 3.05
CA LYS A 46 12.54 -0.56 3.36
C LYS A 46 11.33 -1.26 2.74
N ALA A 47 10.17 -0.60 2.77
CA ALA A 47 8.96 -1.14 2.14
C ALA A 47 9.16 -1.30 0.64
N GLU A 48 9.81 -0.32 0.01
CA GLU A 48 10.12 -0.38 -1.41
C GLU A 48 11.08 -1.52 -1.71
N GLN A 49 12.11 -1.68 -0.88
CA GLN A 49 13.09 -2.74 -1.02
C GLN A 49 12.44 -4.13 -0.93
N LEU A 50 11.44 -4.26 -0.06
CA LEU A 50 10.70 -5.51 0.12
C LEU A 50 9.59 -5.71 -0.90
N GLY A 51 9.31 -4.72 -1.72
CA GLY A 51 8.28 -4.82 -2.75
C GLY A 51 6.87 -4.91 -2.19
N LEU A 52 6.60 -4.21 -1.09
CA LEU A 52 5.32 -4.32 -0.40
C LEU A 52 4.16 -3.64 -1.14
N GLY A 53 4.46 -2.70 -2.02
CA GLY A 53 3.42 -1.99 -2.77
C GLY A 53 3.86 -1.69 -4.19
N ASP A 54 2.98 -0.99 -4.91
CA ASP A 54 3.24 -0.61 -6.30
C ASP A 54 3.76 0.82 -6.42
N SER A 55 3.43 1.67 -5.44
CA SER A 55 3.98 3.02 -5.38
C SER A 55 4.22 3.42 -3.94
N TYR A 56 5.18 4.33 -3.75
CA TYR A 56 5.63 4.74 -2.43
C TYR A 56 5.65 6.26 -2.38
N HIS A 57 5.04 6.82 -1.35
CA HIS A 57 4.77 8.26 -1.29
C HIS A 57 5.26 8.86 0.01
N ALA A 58 5.83 10.05 -0.07
CA ALA A 58 6.28 10.80 1.11
C ALA A 58 5.15 11.61 1.73
N ARG A 59 4.00 11.71 1.04
CA ARG A 59 2.86 12.49 1.49
C ARG A 59 1.60 11.64 1.46
N PRO A 60 0.80 11.67 2.54
CA PRO A 60 -0.40 10.82 2.60
C PRO A 60 -1.42 11.17 1.51
N ALA A 61 -1.55 12.44 1.15
CA ALA A 61 -2.48 12.85 0.11
C ALA A 61 -2.16 12.21 -1.24
N ASP A 62 -0.88 12.06 -1.54
CA ASP A 62 -0.46 11.46 -2.80
C ASP A 62 -0.76 9.97 -2.84
N ALA A 63 -0.57 9.29 -1.71
CA ALA A 63 -0.89 7.87 -1.60
C ALA A 63 -2.41 7.64 -1.72
N ALA A 64 -3.20 8.51 -1.07
CA ALA A 64 -4.65 8.37 -1.03
C ALA A 64 -5.35 8.84 -2.31
N ALA A 65 -4.63 9.53 -3.21
CA ALA A 65 -5.24 10.05 -4.44
C ALA A 65 -5.83 8.90 -5.26
N ASP A 66 -7.09 9.03 -5.63
CA ASP A 66 -7.83 8.07 -6.43
C ASP A 66 -7.95 6.68 -5.78
N ALA A 67 -7.73 6.57 -4.47
CA ALA A 67 -7.86 5.30 -3.78
C ALA A 67 -9.33 4.95 -3.56
N ASP A 68 -9.67 3.69 -3.81
CA ASP A 68 -11.00 3.15 -3.52
C ASP A 68 -11.14 2.84 -2.04
N LEU A 69 -10.03 2.51 -1.39
CA LEU A 69 -9.98 2.16 0.02
C LEU A 69 -8.72 2.74 0.62
N VAL A 70 -8.87 3.40 1.77
CA VAL A 70 -7.74 3.95 2.51
C VAL A 70 -7.70 3.28 3.88
N ILE A 71 -6.54 2.73 4.22
CA ILE A 71 -6.33 2.03 5.50
C ILE A 71 -5.27 2.79 6.28
N PHE A 72 -5.58 3.13 7.53
CA PHE A 72 -4.64 3.83 8.41
C PHE A 72 -4.86 3.46 9.86
#